data_04663fca37400b4dc57ef45bf5dcd3c7
#
_entry.id   04663fca37400b4dc57ef45bf5dcd3c7
#
_cell.length_a   1.000
_cell.length_b   1.000
_cell.length_c   1.000
_cell.angle_alpha   90.00
_cell.angle_beta   90.00
_cell.angle_gamma   90.00
#
_symmetry.space_group_name_H-M   'P 1'
#
loop_
_entity.id
_entity.type
_entity.pdbx_description
1 polymer ?
#
loop_
_entity_poly.entity_id
_entity_poly.type
_entity_poly.pdbx_seq_one_letter_code
_entity_poly.pdbx_strand_id
1 'polypeptide(L)'
;MISIKQINNNDIDLCYELDSNTISLWSKKQWDNELKKDGIKVIGILLSNLVIGICVFQVILDEAQINFFVVDQKYRKQGFGSYLMSYLIKQCEILNITKLLLEVSNTNVTAKKFYSRFDFATVGIRKNYYRDGSDGILKEKKITTK
;
A
#
# COMPACT_ATOMS: atom_id res chain seq x y z
N MET A 1 0.34 -21.94 -4.27
CA MET A 1 -0.70 -21.25 -5.07
C MET A 1 -0.90 -19.85 -4.55
N ILE A 2 -0.88 -18.89 -5.45
CA ILE A 2 -1.02 -17.46 -5.14
C ILE A 2 -2.48 -17.06 -5.31
N SER A 3 -3.00 -16.30 -4.35
CA SER A 3 -4.31 -15.66 -4.48
C SER A 3 -4.27 -14.29 -3.82
N ILE A 4 -5.20 -13.42 -4.23
CA ILE A 4 -5.40 -12.11 -3.60
C ILE A 4 -6.86 -12.05 -3.17
N LYS A 5 -7.08 -11.57 -1.96
CA LYS A 5 -8.45 -11.40 -1.45
C LYS A 5 -8.56 -10.17 -0.59
N GLN A 6 -9.78 -9.71 -0.42
CA GLN A 6 -10.10 -8.65 0.53
C GLN A 6 -9.92 -9.19 1.95
N ILE A 7 -9.25 -8.39 2.79
CA ILE A 7 -9.07 -8.69 4.21
C ILE A 7 -10.14 -7.90 4.98
N ASN A 8 -10.74 -8.53 5.97
CA ASN A 8 -11.73 -7.88 6.81
C ASN A 8 -11.08 -6.74 7.60
N ASN A 9 -11.70 -5.56 7.61
CA ASN A 9 -11.21 -4.41 8.34
C ASN A 9 -11.20 -4.62 9.86
N ASN A 10 -11.85 -5.66 10.36
CA ASN A 10 -11.79 -6.00 11.77
C ASN A 10 -10.60 -6.88 12.13
N ASP A 11 -9.82 -7.33 11.15
CA ASP A 11 -8.69 -8.23 11.39
C ASP A 11 -7.41 -7.45 11.68
N ILE A 12 -7.45 -6.73 12.79
CA ILE A 12 -6.34 -5.88 13.25
C ILE A 12 -5.11 -6.73 13.57
N ASP A 13 -5.31 -7.89 14.17
CA ASP A 13 -4.20 -8.75 14.59
C ASP A 13 -3.38 -9.24 13.39
N LEU A 14 -4.04 -9.61 12.31
CA LEU A 14 -3.37 -10.04 11.09
C LEU A 14 -2.50 -8.91 10.52
N CYS A 15 -3.07 -7.72 10.40
CA CYS A 15 -2.38 -6.56 9.85
C CYS A 15 -1.21 -6.13 10.75
N TYR A 16 -1.45 -6.06 12.05
CA TYR A 16 -0.42 -5.67 13.01
C TYR A 16 0.73 -6.67 13.04
N GLU A 17 0.41 -7.96 13.01
CA GLU A 17 1.44 -9.01 13.05
C GLU A 17 2.35 -8.92 11.81
N LEU A 18 1.77 -8.77 10.62
CA LEU A 18 2.58 -8.62 9.41
C LEU A 18 3.44 -7.35 9.46
N ASP A 19 2.85 -6.24 9.90
CA ASP A 19 3.57 -4.97 10.03
C ASP A 19 4.72 -5.08 11.04
N SER A 20 4.46 -5.61 12.22
CA SER A 20 5.47 -5.69 13.29
C SER A 20 6.66 -6.58 12.92
N ASN A 21 6.44 -7.57 12.04
CA ASN A 21 7.49 -8.46 11.55
C ASN A 21 8.19 -7.94 10.29
N THR A 22 7.80 -6.81 9.77
CA THR A 22 8.36 -6.22 8.56
C THR A 22 8.89 -4.81 8.82
N ILE A 23 8.07 -3.79 8.61
CA ILE A 23 8.52 -2.39 8.73
C ILE A 23 8.15 -1.74 10.05
N SER A 24 7.28 -2.37 10.82
CA SER A 24 6.84 -1.88 12.14
C SER A 24 6.41 -0.41 12.11
N LEU A 25 5.51 -0.08 11.17
CA LEU A 25 5.08 1.29 10.94
C LEU A 25 4.11 1.79 12.01
N TRP A 26 3.14 0.95 12.39
CA TRP A 26 2.05 1.34 13.29
C TRP A 26 1.93 0.42 14.48
N SER A 27 1.59 1.00 15.65
CA SER A 27 1.19 0.24 16.82
C SER A 27 -0.16 -0.44 16.57
N LYS A 28 -0.53 -1.36 17.45
CA LYS A 28 -1.84 -2.02 17.35
C LYS A 28 -2.99 -1.01 17.42
N LYS A 29 -2.87 0.00 18.30
CA LYS A 29 -3.87 1.06 18.42
C LYS A 29 -3.96 1.90 17.13
N GLN A 30 -2.81 2.21 16.52
CA GLN A 30 -2.78 2.94 15.25
C GLN A 30 -3.42 2.12 14.13
N TRP A 31 -3.19 0.80 14.11
CA TRP A 31 -3.87 -0.09 13.17
C TRP A 31 -5.38 -0.07 13.36
N ASP A 32 -5.84 -0.13 14.62
CA ASP A 32 -7.26 -0.06 14.91
C ASP A 32 -7.87 1.24 14.39
N ASN A 33 -7.21 2.37 14.64
CA ASN A 33 -7.66 3.67 14.15
C ASN A 33 -7.66 3.75 12.62
N GLU A 34 -6.63 3.21 11.98
CA GLU A 34 -6.51 3.23 10.52
C GLU A 34 -7.64 2.45 9.86
N LEU A 35 -7.92 1.25 10.36
CA LEU A 35 -8.91 0.37 9.74
C LEU A 35 -10.35 0.84 9.95
N LYS A 36 -10.57 1.80 10.84
CA LYS A 36 -11.88 2.41 11.08
C LYS A 36 -12.17 3.64 10.24
N LYS A 37 -11.18 4.14 9.50
CA LYS A 37 -11.39 5.33 8.64
C LYS A 37 -12.39 5.03 7.54
N ASP A 38 -13.16 6.04 7.16
CA ASP A 38 -14.08 5.93 6.04
C ASP A 38 -13.32 5.65 4.74
N GLY A 39 -13.84 4.73 3.94
CA GLY A 39 -13.26 4.42 2.63
C GLY A 39 -12.03 3.52 2.68
N ILE A 40 -11.66 3.01 3.85
CA ILE A 40 -10.51 2.10 3.98
C ILE A 40 -10.86 0.73 3.40
N LYS A 41 -9.93 0.22 2.59
CA LYS A 41 -9.99 -1.13 2.03
C LYS A 41 -8.65 -1.80 2.25
N VAL A 42 -8.70 -3.11 2.54
CA VAL A 42 -7.51 -3.92 2.77
C VAL A 42 -7.54 -5.09 1.80
N ILE A 43 -6.46 -5.28 1.06
CA ILE A 43 -6.27 -6.48 0.23
C ILE A 43 -5.00 -7.17 0.65
N GLY A 44 -5.02 -8.50 0.60
CA GLY A 44 -3.88 -9.32 0.97
C GLY A 44 -3.50 -10.28 -0.14
N ILE A 45 -2.21 -10.50 -0.29
CA ILE A 45 -1.70 -11.54 -1.17
C ILE A 45 -1.34 -12.76 -0.31
N LEU A 46 -1.82 -13.92 -0.73
CA LEU A 46 -1.69 -15.18 0.00
C LEU A 46 -0.90 -16.20 -0.81
N LEU A 47 -0.04 -16.92 -0.12
CA LEU A 47 0.63 -18.09 -0.65
C LEU A 47 0.16 -19.30 0.17
N SER A 48 -0.61 -20.20 -0.46
CA SER A 48 -1.16 -21.39 0.21
C SER A 48 -1.88 -21.03 1.53
N ASN A 49 -2.74 -20.03 1.47
CA ASN A 49 -3.54 -19.52 2.60
C ASN A 49 -2.76 -18.73 3.67
N LEU A 50 -1.46 -18.54 3.49
CA LEU A 50 -0.67 -17.67 4.35
C LEU A 50 -0.61 -16.27 3.76
N VAL A 51 -1.01 -15.25 4.54
CA VAL A 51 -0.92 -13.85 4.10
C VAL A 51 0.55 -13.43 4.12
N ILE A 52 1.09 -13.12 2.96
CA ILE A 52 2.50 -12.75 2.80
C ILE A 52 2.68 -11.27 2.45
N GLY A 53 1.60 -10.57 2.18
CA GLY A 53 1.64 -9.13 1.90
C GLY A 53 0.28 -8.50 2.07
N ILE A 54 0.27 -7.20 2.38
CA ILE A 54 -0.95 -6.43 2.61
C ILE A 54 -0.80 -5.06 1.96
N CYS A 55 -1.89 -4.59 1.36
CA CYS A 55 -2.05 -3.22 0.93
C CYS A 55 -3.29 -2.63 1.60
N VAL A 56 -3.11 -1.51 2.28
CA VAL A 56 -4.22 -0.70 2.83
C VAL A 56 -4.34 0.54 1.96
N PHE A 57 -5.51 0.77 1.41
CA PHE A 57 -5.76 1.98 0.62
C PHE A 57 -7.08 2.59 1.02
N GLN A 58 -7.18 3.90 0.84
CA GLN A 58 -8.35 4.68 1.22
C GLN A 58 -8.95 5.30 -0.03
N VAL A 59 -10.26 5.10 -0.22
CA VAL A 59 -11.00 5.69 -1.34
C VAL A 59 -11.71 6.94 -0.82
N ILE A 60 -11.43 8.08 -1.44
CA ILE A 60 -12.07 9.36 -1.14
C ILE A 60 -12.53 9.93 -2.47
N LEU A 61 -13.85 9.96 -2.68
CA LEU A 61 -14.46 10.39 -3.95
C LEU A 61 -13.92 9.51 -5.09
N ASP A 62 -13.31 10.09 -6.10
CA ASP A 62 -12.76 9.36 -7.25
C ASP A 62 -11.24 9.14 -7.16
N GLU A 63 -10.66 9.30 -5.97
CA GLU A 63 -9.23 9.09 -5.74
C GLU A 63 -9.01 8.00 -4.71
N ALA A 64 -7.87 7.34 -4.79
CA ALA A 64 -7.43 6.37 -3.78
C ALA A 64 -6.01 6.68 -3.35
N GLN A 65 -5.74 6.46 -2.07
CA GLN A 65 -4.40 6.66 -1.50
C GLN A 65 -3.91 5.38 -0.87
N ILE A 66 -2.70 4.98 -1.21
CA ILE A 66 -2.04 3.85 -0.56
C ILE A 66 -1.49 4.34 0.78
N ASN A 67 -2.00 3.77 1.88
CA ASN A 67 -1.56 4.11 3.23
C ASN A 67 -0.54 3.11 3.78
N PHE A 68 -0.55 1.88 3.27
CA PHE A 68 0.36 0.83 3.71
C PHE A 68 0.51 -0.18 2.58
N PHE A 69 1.73 -0.59 2.29
CA PHE A 69 2.02 -1.57 1.25
C PHE A 69 3.28 -2.33 1.62
N VAL A 70 3.15 -3.61 1.94
CA VAL A 70 4.28 -4.41 2.37
C VAL A 70 4.13 -5.85 1.89
N VAL A 71 5.25 -6.46 1.52
CA VAL A 71 5.38 -7.91 1.33
C VAL A 71 6.43 -8.40 2.33
N ASP A 72 6.14 -9.55 2.96
CA ASP A 72 7.06 -10.17 3.91
C ASP A 72 8.43 -10.36 3.25
N GLN A 73 9.49 -10.04 4.00
CA GLN A 73 10.87 -10.07 3.49
C GLN A 73 11.26 -11.43 2.92
N LYS A 74 10.75 -12.52 3.49
CA LYS A 74 11.02 -13.88 3.01
C LYS A 74 10.55 -14.12 1.59
N TYR A 75 9.60 -13.31 1.12
CA TYR A 75 8.95 -13.50 -0.19
C TYR A 75 9.25 -12.36 -1.16
N ARG A 76 10.19 -11.48 -0.82
CA ARG A 76 10.58 -10.37 -1.70
C ARG A 76 11.37 -10.86 -2.90
N LYS A 77 11.44 -10.02 -3.96
CA LYS A 77 12.16 -10.29 -5.20
C LYS A 77 11.62 -11.50 -5.98
N GLN A 78 10.35 -11.86 -5.73
CA GLN A 78 9.70 -12.97 -6.42
C GLN A 78 8.48 -12.50 -7.22
N GLY A 79 8.28 -11.19 -7.34
CA GLY A 79 7.17 -10.62 -8.12
C GLY A 79 5.86 -10.47 -7.36
N PHE A 80 5.80 -10.82 -6.07
CA PHE A 80 4.55 -10.75 -5.30
C PHE A 80 4.07 -9.31 -5.10
N GLY A 81 5.00 -8.38 -4.86
CA GLY A 81 4.66 -6.96 -4.75
C GLY A 81 4.06 -6.41 -6.04
N SER A 82 4.65 -6.78 -7.17
CA SER A 82 4.14 -6.39 -8.49
C SER A 82 2.75 -6.98 -8.75
N TYR A 83 2.53 -8.23 -8.34
CA TYR A 83 1.23 -8.89 -8.47
C TYR A 83 0.18 -8.14 -7.65
N LEU A 84 0.52 -7.80 -6.39
CA LEU A 84 -0.38 -7.06 -5.50
C LEU A 84 -0.69 -5.67 -6.05
N MET A 85 0.31 -4.95 -6.55
CA MET A 85 0.11 -3.63 -7.15
C MET A 85 -0.77 -3.70 -8.39
N SER A 86 -0.54 -4.68 -9.26
CA SER A 86 -1.37 -4.86 -10.46
C SER A 86 -2.82 -5.13 -10.11
N TYR A 87 -3.06 -5.91 -9.07
CA TYR A 87 -4.42 -6.16 -8.57
C TYR A 87 -5.05 -4.88 -8.02
N LEU A 88 -4.29 -4.08 -7.26
CA LEU A 88 -4.78 -2.80 -6.76
C LEU A 88 -5.19 -1.87 -7.90
N ILE A 89 -4.36 -1.76 -8.92
CA ILE A 89 -4.66 -0.91 -10.08
C ILE A 89 -5.94 -1.38 -10.76
N LYS A 90 -6.12 -2.68 -10.90
CA LYS A 90 -7.35 -3.26 -11.46
C LYS A 90 -8.57 -2.92 -10.63
N GLN A 91 -8.46 -3.00 -9.30
CA GLN A 91 -9.53 -2.61 -8.41
C GLN A 91 -9.88 -1.13 -8.57
N CYS A 92 -8.86 -0.28 -8.71
CA CYS A 92 -9.09 1.14 -8.95
C CYS A 92 -9.86 1.39 -10.25
N GLU A 93 -9.53 0.65 -11.32
CA GLU A 93 -10.28 0.73 -12.58
C GLU A 93 -11.74 0.35 -12.38
N ILE A 94 -11.99 -0.75 -11.68
CA ILE A 94 -13.36 -1.23 -11.41
C ILE A 94 -14.15 -0.22 -10.59
N LEU A 95 -13.52 0.44 -9.65
CA LEU A 95 -14.15 1.42 -8.75
C LEU A 95 -14.25 2.81 -9.38
N ASN A 96 -13.84 2.98 -10.63
CA ASN A 96 -13.81 4.28 -11.33
C ASN A 96 -12.94 5.32 -10.62
N ILE A 97 -11.85 4.85 -10.01
CA ILE A 97 -10.84 5.73 -9.42
C ILE A 97 -10.02 6.36 -10.55
N THR A 98 -9.80 7.67 -10.49
CA THR A 98 -9.07 8.40 -11.52
C THR A 98 -7.60 8.59 -11.18
N LYS A 99 -7.26 8.60 -9.88
CA LYS A 99 -5.89 8.82 -9.43
C LYS A 99 -5.58 7.93 -8.24
N LEU A 100 -4.41 7.33 -8.26
CA LEU A 100 -3.85 6.57 -7.16
C LEU A 100 -2.65 7.34 -6.61
N LEU A 101 -2.68 7.61 -5.31
CA LEU A 101 -1.72 8.47 -4.63
C LEU A 101 -0.94 7.69 -3.59
N LEU A 102 0.31 8.08 -3.36
CA LEU A 102 1.10 7.53 -2.26
C LEU A 102 2.16 8.55 -1.83
N GLU A 103 2.74 8.29 -0.67
CA GLU A 103 3.88 9.05 -0.17
C GLU A 103 5.00 8.09 0.21
N VAL A 104 6.24 8.44 -0.15
CA VAL A 104 7.41 7.61 0.13
C VAL A 104 8.56 8.52 0.57
N SER A 105 9.37 8.03 1.52
CA SER A 105 10.57 8.75 1.93
C SER A 105 11.57 8.81 0.77
N ASN A 106 12.21 9.97 0.59
CA ASN A 106 13.22 10.11 -0.46
C ASN A 106 14.45 9.22 -0.24
N THR A 107 14.64 8.71 0.98
CA THR A 107 15.73 7.78 1.29
C THR A 107 15.38 6.32 1.01
N ASN A 108 14.11 6.01 0.76
CA ASN A 108 13.67 4.65 0.49
C ASN A 108 13.85 4.33 -1.01
N VAL A 109 15.09 4.00 -1.39
CA VAL A 109 15.45 3.77 -2.78
C VAL A 109 14.71 2.58 -3.38
N THR A 110 14.56 1.51 -2.62
CA THR A 110 13.87 0.30 -3.07
C THR A 110 12.41 0.59 -3.41
N ALA A 111 11.69 1.29 -2.52
CA ALA A 111 10.29 1.65 -2.78
C ALA A 111 10.17 2.62 -3.96
N LYS A 112 11.06 3.60 -4.05
CA LYS A 112 11.05 4.55 -5.17
C LYS A 112 11.19 3.83 -6.51
N LYS A 113 12.12 2.88 -6.60
CA LYS A 113 12.31 2.07 -7.82
C LYS A 113 11.08 1.23 -8.12
N PHE A 114 10.50 0.62 -7.10
CA PHE A 114 9.30 -0.20 -7.24
C PHE A 114 8.15 0.62 -7.84
N TYR A 115 7.85 1.77 -7.23
CA TYR A 115 6.74 2.61 -7.69
C TYR A 115 6.99 3.20 -9.07
N SER A 116 8.24 3.51 -9.41
CA SER A 116 8.58 4.03 -10.74
C SER A 116 8.20 3.06 -11.86
N ARG A 117 8.27 1.75 -11.60
CA ARG A 117 7.90 0.74 -12.59
C ARG A 117 6.40 0.73 -12.92
N PHE A 118 5.58 1.38 -12.10
CA PHE A 118 4.13 1.46 -12.30
C PHE A 118 3.67 2.84 -12.75
N ASP A 119 4.59 3.66 -13.28
CA ASP A 119 4.29 4.98 -13.84
C ASP A 119 3.77 5.98 -12.81
N PHE A 120 4.21 5.87 -11.57
CA PHE A 120 3.97 6.92 -10.57
C PHE A 120 4.90 8.10 -10.82
N ALA A 121 4.33 9.29 -10.93
CA ALA A 121 5.08 10.53 -11.12
C ALA A 121 5.13 11.32 -9.82
N THR A 122 6.23 12.01 -9.58
CA THR A 122 6.36 12.91 -8.43
C THR A 122 5.52 14.16 -8.66
N VAL A 123 4.63 14.48 -7.71
CA VAL A 123 3.76 15.64 -7.79
C VAL A 123 3.96 16.62 -6.64
N GLY A 124 4.79 16.29 -5.65
CA GLY A 124 5.07 17.17 -4.56
C GLY A 124 6.14 16.62 -3.63
N ILE A 125 6.65 17.48 -2.77
CA ILE A 125 7.68 17.12 -1.78
C ILE A 125 7.30 17.80 -0.47
N ARG A 126 7.30 17.01 0.62
CA ARG A 126 7.16 17.53 1.99
C ARG A 126 8.52 17.54 2.64
N LYS A 127 9.11 18.72 2.81
CA LYS A 127 10.45 18.87 3.37
C LYS A 127 10.48 18.43 4.84
N ASN A 128 11.51 17.65 5.19
CA ASN A 128 11.78 17.22 6.57
C ASN A 128 10.56 16.56 7.23
N TYR A 129 9.81 15.77 6.45
CA TYR A 129 8.53 15.23 6.89
C TYR A 129 8.66 14.08 7.91
N TYR A 130 9.67 13.22 7.70
CA TYR A 130 9.87 12.06 8.57
C TYR A 130 10.77 12.40 9.75
N ARG A 131 10.73 11.57 10.80
CA ARG A 131 11.50 11.81 12.03
C ARG A 131 13.00 11.88 11.80
N ASP A 132 13.52 11.14 10.81
CA ASP A 132 14.94 11.14 10.47
C ASP A 132 15.36 12.37 9.66
N GLY A 133 14.44 13.31 9.42
CA GLY A 133 14.70 14.51 8.64
C GLY A 133 14.55 14.32 7.14
N SER A 134 14.23 13.11 6.67
CA SER A 134 14.06 12.87 5.24
C SER A 134 12.78 13.48 4.72
N ASP A 135 12.78 13.83 3.42
CA ASP A 135 11.63 14.40 2.75
C ASP A 135 10.60 13.32 2.39
N GLY A 136 9.33 13.68 2.40
CA GLY A 136 8.28 12.84 1.84
C GLY A 136 8.07 13.19 0.37
N ILE A 137 8.09 12.19 -0.49
CA ILE A 137 7.85 12.36 -1.91
C ILE A 137 6.41 11.93 -2.20
N LEU A 138 5.61 12.87 -2.69
CA LEU A 138 4.23 12.61 -3.08
C LEU A 138 4.21 12.13 -4.52
N LYS A 139 3.62 10.96 -4.74
CA LYS A 139 3.54 10.35 -6.07
C LYS A 139 2.10 10.09 -6.46
N GLU A 140 1.86 10.18 -7.75
CA GLU A 140 0.53 10.05 -8.33
C GLU A 140 0.60 9.19 -9.59
N LYS A 141 -0.37 8.29 -9.74
CA LYS A 141 -0.59 7.55 -10.96
C LYS A 141 -1.99 7.83 -11.45
N LYS A 142 -2.11 8.23 -12.72
CA LYS A 142 -3.41 8.35 -13.36
C LYS A 142 -3.94 6.98 -13.73
N ILE A 143 -5.20 6.71 -13.39
CA ILE A 143 -5.87 5.45 -13.68
C ILE A 143 -6.77 5.67 -14.88
N THR A 144 -6.56 4.87 -15.91
CA THR A 144 -7.41 4.90 -17.10
C THR A 144 -8.55 3.93 -16.90
N THR A 145 -9.77 4.44 -16.83
CA THR A 145 -10.96 3.60 -16.77
C THR A 145 -11.53 3.41 -18.17
N LYS A 146 -12.04 2.21 -18.40
CA LYS A 146 -12.67 1.89 -19.68
C LYS A 146 -14.19 1.86 -19.56
#